data_d4a180472906e55099f884f84be29027
#
_entry.id   d4a180472906e55099f884f84be29027
#
_cell.length_a   1.000
_cell.length_b   1.000
_cell.length_c   1.000
_cell.angle_alpha   90.00
_cell.angle_beta   90.00
_cell.angle_gamma   90.00
#
_symmetry.space_group_name_H-M   'P 1'
#
loop_
_entity.id
_entity.type
_entity.pdbx_description
1 polymer ?
#
loop_
_entity_poly.entity_id
_entity_poly.type
_entity_poly.pdbx_seq_one_letter_code
_entity_poly.pdbx_strand_id
1 'polypeptide(L)'
;VGYQSVVAPGHGASGRRRSGYGESDPYDVRGDRDPKRRRARIVSRVLLVIGLCLLIAAAGMFLHNQYEYHEQDVINEKLAAYATVDNSGSSAPQVDWAALKAVNQQVVGWIQIPGTNVNYPVYQGADNDAYLHTNAEGNYSLGGQIFLDSDNTAPGMVDAQTIIYGHHLRNGSMFKAVSDMESQGMFDSVDTIWYVTEQTTYELQPLLAYKTDGDDENVRCFSFESTDAFHSYLSALAAKASAKAADADAQIAAANN
;
A
#
# COMPACT_ATOMS: atom_id res chain seq x y z
N VAL A 1 -100.41 30.29 -10.37
CA VAL A 1 -100.50 30.56 -11.81
C VAL A 1 -99.28 29.85 -12.40
N GLY A 2 -99.34 28.70 -12.94
CA GLY A 2 -100.18 28.12 -13.97
C GLY A 2 -99.25 27.41 -14.92
N TYR A 3 -99.44 26.13 -15.05
CA TYR A 3 -99.46 25.29 -16.25
C TYR A 3 -98.22 25.29 -17.19
N GLN A 4 -97.75 24.22 -17.86
CA GLN A 4 -98.45 23.01 -18.35
C GLN A 4 -97.37 21.99 -18.83
N SER A 5 -97.68 20.71 -18.69
CA SER A 5 -97.10 19.55 -19.32
C SER A 5 -97.25 19.53 -20.84
N VAL A 6 -96.34 18.94 -21.57
CA VAL A 6 -96.60 18.18 -22.80
C VAL A 6 -95.60 17.00 -22.98
N VAL A 7 -96.15 15.90 -23.36
CA VAL A 7 -95.72 14.52 -23.55
C VAL A 7 -94.94 14.31 -24.82
N ALA A 8 -94.01 13.34 -24.78
CA ALA A 8 -93.23 12.52 -25.71
C ALA A 8 -93.59 12.51 -27.23
N PRO A 9 -92.83 11.87 -28.14
CA PRO A 9 -92.12 10.54 -28.02
C PRO A 9 -90.77 10.38 -28.77
N GLY A 10 -90.03 9.35 -28.40
CA GLY A 10 -89.63 8.33 -29.30
C GLY A 10 -88.23 8.41 -29.99
N HIS A 11 -87.45 7.33 -29.78
CA HIS A 11 -86.51 6.65 -30.60
C HIS A 11 -85.02 7.18 -30.72
N GLY A 12 -84.08 6.27 -30.42
CA GLY A 12 -82.74 6.32 -30.93
C GLY A 12 -81.68 5.70 -30.02
N ALA A 13 -81.48 4.40 -30.13
CA ALA A 13 -80.40 3.71 -29.52
C ALA A 13 -79.03 4.14 -30.15
N SER A 14 -78.11 4.63 -29.37
CA SER A 14 -76.72 4.58 -29.76
C SER A 14 -75.86 4.37 -28.51
N GLY A 15 -75.17 3.23 -28.47
CA GLY A 15 -74.31 2.81 -27.40
C GLY A 15 -73.11 3.74 -27.22
N ARG A 16 -73.06 4.42 -26.07
CA ARG A 16 -71.80 5.01 -25.57
C ARG A 16 -71.15 4.03 -24.62
N ARG A 17 -70.03 3.46 -25.09
CA ARG A 17 -69.05 2.79 -24.21
C ARG A 17 -68.61 3.79 -23.14
N ARG A 18 -68.99 3.56 -21.89
CA ARG A 18 -68.37 4.20 -20.74
C ARG A 18 -67.03 3.62 -20.57
N SER A 19 -66.01 4.42 -20.86
CA SER A 19 -64.65 4.21 -20.39
C SER A 19 -64.66 4.31 -18.86
N GLY A 20 -64.68 3.17 -18.21
CA GLY A 20 -64.55 3.11 -16.77
C GLY A 20 -63.12 3.48 -16.41
N TYR A 21 -62.90 4.67 -15.91
CA TYR A 21 -61.76 4.94 -15.06
C TYR A 21 -61.98 4.12 -13.80
N GLY A 22 -61.23 3.04 -13.67
CA GLY A 22 -61.16 2.24 -12.44
C GLY A 22 -60.54 3.09 -11.35
N GLU A 23 -61.40 3.61 -10.49
CA GLU A 23 -61.03 4.16 -9.20
C GLU A 23 -60.33 3.02 -8.43
N SER A 24 -59.01 3.12 -8.21
CA SER A 24 -58.24 2.11 -7.49
C SER A 24 -58.69 2.19 -6.03
N ASP A 25 -59.40 1.15 -5.59
CA ASP A 25 -59.78 0.96 -4.19
C ASP A 25 -58.51 0.99 -3.32
N PRO A 26 -58.37 1.96 -2.40
CA PRO A 26 -57.18 2.03 -1.53
C PRO A 26 -57.03 0.83 -0.58
N TYR A 27 -58.08 -0.04 -0.49
CA TYR A 27 -58.05 -1.28 0.30
C TYR A 27 -57.98 -2.54 -0.55
N ASP A 28 -57.69 -2.46 -1.87
CA ASP A 28 -57.54 -3.66 -2.71
C ASP A 28 -56.30 -4.49 -2.34
N VAL A 29 -56.46 -5.38 -1.38
CA VAL A 29 -55.47 -6.41 -0.97
C VAL A 29 -55.16 -7.41 -2.11
N ARG A 30 -55.75 -7.31 -3.30
CA ARG A 30 -55.45 -8.20 -4.45
C ARG A 30 -54.12 -7.86 -5.12
N GLY A 31 -53.56 -6.67 -4.88
CA GLY A 31 -52.24 -6.27 -5.39
C GLY A 31 -51.11 -7.19 -4.94
N ASP A 32 -51.31 -7.97 -3.87
CA ASP A 32 -50.32 -8.90 -3.35
C ASP A 32 -50.30 -10.29 -4.05
N ARG A 33 -51.32 -10.54 -4.92
CA ARG A 33 -51.47 -11.80 -5.66
C ARG A 33 -50.87 -11.78 -7.06
N ASP A 34 -50.30 -10.65 -7.53
CA ASP A 34 -49.64 -10.55 -8.81
C ASP A 34 -48.28 -11.34 -8.74
N PRO A 35 -48.15 -12.44 -9.48
CA PRO A 35 -46.95 -13.26 -9.45
C PRO A 35 -45.67 -12.51 -9.90
N LYS A 36 -45.81 -11.46 -10.71
CA LYS A 36 -44.66 -10.61 -11.13
C LYS A 36 -44.20 -9.76 -9.96
N ARG A 37 -45.08 -9.17 -9.18
CA ARG A 37 -44.74 -8.36 -7.99
C ARG A 37 -44.15 -9.22 -6.87
N ARG A 38 -44.63 -10.47 -6.70
CA ARG A 38 -44.08 -11.42 -5.74
C ARG A 38 -42.68 -11.83 -6.12
N ARG A 39 -42.44 -12.15 -7.41
CA ARG A 39 -41.06 -12.46 -7.92
C ARG A 39 -40.12 -11.27 -7.74
N ALA A 40 -40.52 -10.05 -8.08
CA ALA A 40 -39.74 -8.85 -7.89
C ALA A 40 -39.35 -8.64 -6.43
N ARG A 41 -40.24 -8.84 -5.46
CA ARG A 41 -39.94 -8.76 -4.03
C ARG A 41 -39.00 -9.85 -3.56
N ILE A 42 -39.12 -11.07 -4.07
CA ILE A 42 -38.18 -12.16 -3.75
C ILE A 42 -36.77 -11.82 -4.28
N VAL A 43 -36.66 -11.41 -5.55
CA VAL A 43 -35.39 -10.99 -6.15
C VAL A 43 -34.76 -9.85 -5.37
N SER A 44 -35.56 -8.81 -5.02
CA SER A 44 -35.05 -7.69 -4.23
C SER A 44 -34.53 -8.11 -2.85
N ARG A 45 -35.23 -9.02 -2.16
CA ARG A 45 -34.76 -9.57 -0.88
C ARG A 45 -33.50 -10.39 -1.02
N VAL A 46 -33.40 -11.21 -2.05
CA VAL A 46 -32.18 -12.00 -2.35
C VAL A 46 -31.01 -11.08 -2.62
N LEU A 47 -31.17 -10.05 -3.46
CA LEU A 47 -30.15 -9.06 -3.73
C LEU A 47 -29.73 -8.29 -2.48
N LEU A 48 -30.69 -7.95 -1.60
CA LEU A 48 -30.40 -7.29 -0.33
C LEU A 48 -29.57 -8.20 0.59
N VAL A 49 -29.91 -9.49 0.69
CA VAL A 49 -29.14 -10.45 1.49
C VAL A 49 -27.73 -10.62 0.93
N ILE A 50 -27.60 -10.76 -0.40
CA ILE A 50 -26.29 -10.84 -1.05
C ILE A 50 -25.47 -9.59 -0.76
N GLY A 51 -26.06 -8.40 -0.92
CA GLY A 51 -25.41 -7.13 -0.61
C GLY A 51 -24.95 -7.03 0.84
N LEU A 52 -25.78 -7.48 1.79
CA LEU A 52 -25.43 -7.51 3.21
C LEU A 52 -24.29 -8.49 3.49
N CYS A 53 -24.31 -9.70 2.88
CA CYS A 53 -23.21 -10.65 3.01
C CYS A 53 -21.88 -10.10 2.47
N LEU A 54 -21.90 -9.40 1.32
CA LEU A 54 -20.71 -8.76 0.75
C LEU A 54 -20.18 -7.63 1.66
N LEU A 55 -21.07 -6.84 2.27
CA LEU A 55 -20.66 -5.81 3.23
C LEU A 55 -20.03 -6.40 4.49
N ILE A 56 -20.57 -7.50 5.02
CA ILE A 56 -20.00 -8.20 6.17
C ILE A 56 -18.63 -8.77 5.81
N ALA A 57 -18.49 -9.40 4.64
CA ALA A 57 -17.21 -9.91 4.16
C ALA A 57 -16.17 -8.80 3.97
N ALA A 58 -16.55 -7.67 3.37
CA ALA A 58 -15.68 -6.51 3.21
C ALA A 58 -15.24 -5.91 4.57
N ALA A 59 -16.18 -5.79 5.53
CA ALA A 59 -15.86 -5.35 6.88
C ALA A 59 -14.91 -6.32 7.60
N GLY A 60 -15.11 -7.62 7.44
CA GLY A 60 -14.22 -8.65 8.00
C GLY A 60 -12.79 -8.56 7.43
N MET A 61 -12.67 -8.42 6.11
CA MET A 61 -11.36 -8.21 5.46
C MET A 61 -10.68 -6.90 5.90
N PHE A 62 -11.46 -5.82 6.03
CA PHE A 62 -10.93 -4.54 6.51
C PHE A 62 -10.39 -4.66 7.94
N LEU A 63 -11.15 -5.26 8.85
CA LEU A 63 -10.72 -5.46 10.25
C LEU A 63 -9.50 -6.39 10.35
N HIS A 64 -9.44 -7.43 9.52
CA HIS A 64 -8.28 -8.30 9.46
C HIS A 64 -7.03 -7.55 9.01
N ASN A 65 -7.10 -6.74 7.95
CA ASN A 65 -5.98 -5.93 7.51
C ASN A 65 -5.52 -4.92 8.59
N GLN A 66 -6.47 -4.30 9.31
CA GLN A 66 -6.13 -3.38 10.40
C GLN A 66 -5.41 -4.10 11.55
N TYR A 67 -5.80 -5.33 11.84
CA TYR A 67 -5.13 -6.17 12.84
C TYR A 67 -3.69 -6.49 12.40
N GLU A 68 -3.48 -6.91 11.15
CA GLU A 68 -2.15 -7.20 10.60
C GLU A 68 -1.22 -5.96 10.63
N TYR A 69 -1.73 -4.76 10.28
CA TYR A 69 -0.96 -3.53 10.39
C TYR A 69 -0.58 -3.22 11.84
N HIS A 70 -1.50 -3.41 12.77
CA HIS A 70 -1.22 -3.16 14.19
C HIS A 70 -0.16 -4.13 14.73
N GLU A 71 -0.24 -5.42 14.40
CA GLU A 71 0.79 -6.41 14.77
C GLU A 71 2.17 -6.04 14.20
N GLN A 72 2.23 -5.60 12.93
CA GLN A 72 3.47 -5.12 12.32
C GLN A 72 4.05 -3.93 13.08
N ASP A 73 3.23 -2.95 13.42
CA ASP A 73 3.67 -1.75 14.13
C ASP A 73 4.19 -2.10 15.54
N VAL A 74 3.53 -2.99 16.27
CA VAL A 74 3.99 -3.48 17.58
C VAL A 74 5.36 -4.16 17.50
N ILE A 75 5.57 -4.99 16.48
CA ILE A 75 6.88 -5.64 16.25
C ILE A 75 7.94 -4.59 15.91
N ASN A 76 7.63 -3.65 15.04
CA ASN A 76 8.56 -2.59 14.65
C ASN A 76 8.95 -1.70 15.84
N GLU A 77 7.99 -1.31 16.69
CA GLU A 77 8.25 -0.55 17.92
C GLU A 77 9.14 -1.33 18.90
N LYS A 78 8.87 -2.62 19.08
CA LYS A 78 9.70 -3.50 19.92
C LYS A 78 11.14 -3.56 19.40
N LEU A 79 11.32 -3.70 18.09
CA LEU A 79 12.64 -3.72 17.46
C LEU A 79 13.32 -2.34 17.52
N ALA A 80 12.58 -1.26 17.31
CA ALA A 80 13.09 0.11 17.39
C ALA A 80 13.67 0.45 18.77
N ALA A 81 13.19 -0.21 19.85
CA ALA A 81 13.72 -0.04 21.20
C ALA A 81 15.18 -0.51 21.36
N TYR A 82 15.71 -1.31 20.43
CA TYR A 82 17.13 -1.73 20.43
C TYR A 82 18.07 -0.68 19.83
N ALA A 83 17.55 0.45 19.36
CA ALA A 83 18.40 1.56 18.91
C ALA A 83 18.01 2.86 19.60
N THR A 84 19.01 3.58 20.12
CA THR A 84 18.82 4.95 20.59
C THR A 84 19.07 5.89 19.41
N VAL A 85 18.06 6.68 19.04
CA VAL A 85 18.14 7.63 17.93
C VAL A 85 18.15 9.07 18.48
N ASP A 86 18.92 9.92 17.83
CA ASP A 86 18.83 11.35 18.03
C ASP A 86 17.68 11.92 17.20
N ASN A 87 16.71 12.54 17.87
CA ASN A 87 15.53 13.11 17.22
C ASN A 87 15.87 14.27 16.25
N SER A 88 17.06 14.88 16.36
CA SER A 88 17.53 15.89 15.41
C SER A 88 18.05 15.25 14.11
N GLY A 89 18.32 13.93 14.12
CA GLY A 89 18.90 13.21 12.99
C GLY A 89 20.38 13.54 12.71
N SER A 90 21.01 14.35 13.57
CA SER A 90 22.40 14.79 13.38
C SER A 90 23.44 13.74 13.75
N SER A 91 23.04 12.64 14.35
CA SER A 91 23.92 11.53 14.70
C SER A 91 23.29 10.18 14.38
N ALA A 92 24.13 9.23 14.01
CA ALA A 92 23.70 7.88 13.70
C ALA A 92 23.08 7.16 14.92
N PRO A 93 22.15 6.22 14.70
CA PRO A 93 21.60 5.37 15.75
C PRO A 93 22.66 4.61 16.53
N GLN A 94 22.51 4.54 17.85
CA GLN A 94 23.30 3.68 18.72
C GLN A 94 22.54 2.36 18.91
N VAL A 95 23.05 1.27 18.34
CA VAL A 95 22.35 -0.01 18.24
C VAL A 95 22.87 -0.99 19.28
N ASP A 96 21.97 -1.64 20.03
CA ASP A 96 22.27 -2.77 20.90
C ASP A 96 22.33 -4.08 20.09
N TRP A 97 23.47 -4.32 19.48
CA TRP A 97 23.72 -5.51 18.63
C TRP A 97 23.56 -6.82 19.39
N ALA A 98 23.94 -6.85 20.67
CA ALA A 98 23.82 -8.06 21.48
C ALA A 98 22.38 -8.45 21.71
N ALA A 99 21.53 -7.48 22.04
CA ALA A 99 20.11 -7.69 22.23
C ALA A 99 19.38 -8.05 20.90
N LEU A 100 19.70 -7.38 19.79
CA LEU A 100 19.17 -7.72 18.47
C LEU A 100 19.53 -9.13 18.02
N LYS A 101 20.80 -9.52 18.18
CA LYS A 101 21.27 -10.87 17.84
C LYS A 101 20.66 -11.95 18.72
N ALA A 102 20.25 -11.61 19.94
CA ALA A 102 19.49 -12.53 20.79
C ALA A 102 18.07 -12.79 20.27
N VAL A 103 17.48 -11.83 19.54
CA VAL A 103 16.20 -12.02 18.83
C VAL A 103 16.42 -12.83 17.55
N ASN A 104 17.38 -12.38 16.70
CA ASN A 104 17.65 -13.04 15.44
C ASN A 104 19.12 -12.82 15.02
N GLN A 105 19.88 -13.91 14.88
CA GLN A 105 21.30 -13.91 14.51
C GLN A 105 21.56 -13.41 13.07
N GLN A 106 20.54 -13.35 12.22
CA GLN A 106 20.65 -12.92 10.83
C GLN A 106 20.59 -11.40 10.65
N VAL A 107 20.57 -10.63 11.77
CA VAL A 107 20.69 -9.17 11.71
C VAL A 107 22.08 -8.78 11.23
N VAL A 108 22.16 -7.95 10.18
CA VAL A 108 23.41 -7.52 9.54
C VAL A 108 23.61 -6.01 9.62
N GLY A 109 22.54 -5.23 9.75
CA GLY A 109 22.62 -3.78 9.76
C GLY A 109 21.41 -3.12 10.43
N TRP A 110 21.47 -1.80 10.45
CA TRP A 110 20.37 -0.92 10.86
C TRP A 110 20.25 0.22 9.88
N ILE A 111 19.03 0.53 9.44
CA ILE A 111 18.77 1.68 8.55
C ILE A 111 17.86 2.69 9.23
N GLN A 112 18.23 3.97 9.15
CA GLN A 112 17.43 5.08 9.62
C GLN A 112 17.41 6.20 8.60
N ILE A 113 16.22 6.79 8.36
CA ILE A 113 16.06 8.02 7.61
C ILE A 113 15.44 9.06 8.54
N PRO A 114 16.22 10.04 9.05
CA PRO A 114 15.72 11.07 9.96
C PRO A 114 14.51 11.80 9.38
N GLY A 115 13.56 12.20 10.23
CA GLY A 115 12.34 12.86 9.81
C GLY A 115 11.27 11.95 9.18
N THR A 116 11.53 10.63 9.11
CA THR A 116 10.61 9.63 8.60
C THR A 116 10.38 8.50 9.60
N ASN A 117 9.50 7.54 9.25
CA ASN A 117 9.27 6.33 10.04
C ASN A 117 10.33 5.24 9.79
N VAL A 118 11.29 5.44 8.90
CA VAL A 118 12.33 4.43 8.61
C VAL A 118 13.35 4.41 9.73
N ASN A 119 13.25 3.40 10.59
CA ASN A 119 14.16 3.14 11.71
C ASN A 119 14.08 1.64 12.06
N TYR A 120 14.82 0.82 11.30
CA TYR A 120 14.65 -0.64 11.30
C TYR A 120 15.96 -1.39 11.30
N PRO A 121 16.02 -2.57 11.95
CA PRO A 121 17.09 -3.54 11.71
C PRO A 121 17.01 -4.08 10.28
N VAL A 122 18.14 -4.43 9.73
CA VAL A 122 18.28 -5.07 8.41
C VAL A 122 18.77 -6.50 8.63
N TYR A 123 18.05 -7.45 8.05
CA TYR A 123 18.37 -8.89 8.13
C TYR A 123 18.90 -9.39 6.79
N GLN A 124 19.58 -10.52 6.77
CA GLN A 124 19.91 -11.23 5.53
C GLN A 124 19.54 -12.70 5.67
N GLY A 125 18.64 -13.16 4.81
CA GLY A 125 18.21 -14.56 4.73
C GLY A 125 19.05 -15.39 3.77
N ALA A 126 18.69 -16.65 3.62
CA ALA A 126 19.32 -17.56 2.65
C ALA A 126 18.89 -17.24 1.20
N ASP A 127 17.78 -16.54 1.03
CA ASP A 127 17.22 -16.06 -0.22
C ASP A 127 16.41 -14.77 0.01
N ASN A 128 15.92 -14.16 -1.06
CA ASN A 128 15.17 -12.91 -1.00
C ASN A 128 13.69 -13.10 -0.59
N ASP A 129 13.21 -14.32 -0.41
CA ASP A 129 11.88 -14.62 0.10
C ASP A 129 11.84 -14.78 1.63
N ALA A 130 13.00 -15.05 2.27
CA ALA A 130 13.11 -15.37 3.68
C ALA A 130 12.45 -14.32 4.60
N TYR A 131 12.59 -13.04 4.28
CA TYR A 131 12.05 -11.92 5.06
C TYR A 131 10.93 -11.15 4.36
N LEU A 132 10.50 -11.60 3.18
CA LEU A 132 9.44 -10.92 2.44
C LEU A 132 8.11 -10.86 3.23
N HIS A 133 7.77 -11.96 3.90
CA HIS A 133 6.56 -12.08 4.73
C HIS A 133 6.84 -12.75 6.09
N THR A 134 8.05 -12.62 6.59
CA THR A 134 8.46 -13.21 7.87
C THR A 134 9.09 -12.14 8.75
N ASN A 135 8.65 -12.03 10.00
CA ASN A 135 9.21 -11.10 10.96
C ASN A 135 10.51 -11.63 11.60
N ALA A 136 11.15 -10.81 12.41
CA ALA A 136 12.40 -11.15 13.11
C ALA A 136 12.30 -12.39 14.01
N GLU A 137 11.12 -12.72 14.49
CA GLU A 137 10.84 -13.87 15.38
C GLU A 137 10.50 -15.15 14.59
N GLY A 138 10.46 -15.08 13.23
CA GLY A 138 10.12 -16.21 12.35
C GLY A 138 8.63 -16.42 12.12
N ASN A 139 7.77 -15.50 12.54
CA ASN A 139 6.33 -15.57 12.33
C ASN A 139 5.93 -14.83 11.04
N TYR A 140 4.81 -15.22 10.46
CA TYR A 140 4.23 -14.48 9.34
C TYR A 140 3.95 -13.02 9.72
N SER A 141 4.26 -12.11 8.81
CA SER A 141 4.00 -10.69 8.93
C SER A 141 3.73 -10.07 7.56
N LEU A 142 2.71 -9.23 7.45
CA LEU A 142 2.31 -8.60 6.19
C LEU A 142 3.45 -7.79 5.56
N GLY A 143 4.22 -7.07 6.36
CA GLY A 143 5.34 -6.22 5.92
C GLY A 143 6.70 -6.90 5.99
N GLY A 144 6.77 -8.15 6.46
CA GLY A 144 8.05 -8.83 6.65
C GLY A 144 9.03 -8.04 7.50
N GLN A 145 10.29 -8.02 7.05
CA GLN A 145 11.36 -7.20 7.60
C GLN A 145 12.03 -6.40 6.48
N ILE A 146 12.87 -5.45 6.87
CA ILE A 146 13.85 -4.84 5.96
C ILE A 146 15.00 -5.82 5.82
N PHE A 147 15.42 -6.13 4.60
CA PHE A 147 16.45 -7.14 4.39
C PHE A 147 17.42 -6.80 3.26
N LEU A 148 18.67 -7.23 3.45
CA LEU A 148 19.75 -7.17 2.48
C LEU A 148 19.56 -8.28 1.43
N ASP A 149 19.81 -7.99 0.17
CA ASP A 149 19.80 -8.97 -0.91
C ASP A 149 20.70 -10.17 -0.57
N SER A 150 20.19 -11.38 -0.81
CA SER A 150 20.90 -12.63 -0.48
C SER A 150 22.23 -12.81 -1.23
N ASP A 151 22.38 -12.16 -2.39
CA ASP A 151 23.61 -12.19 -3.19
C ASP A 151 24.62 -11.11 -2.77
N ASN A 152 24.23 -10.15 -1.92
CA ASN A 152 25.17 -9.18 -1.36
C ASN A 152 26.05 -9.81 -0.28
N THR A 153 27.28 -9.34 -0.22
CA THR A 153 28.21 -9.67 0.87
C THR A 153 27.79 -8.97 2.15
N ALA A 154 27.48 -9.76 3.22
CA ALA A 154 27.16 -9.19 4.53
C ALA A 154 28.36 -8.42 5.13
N PRO A 155 28.14 -7.33 5.84
CA PRO A 155 26.87 -6.75 6.27
C PRO A 155 26.27 -5.72 5.28
N GLY A 156 26.65 -5.74 4.03
CA GLY A 156 26.39 -4.71 3.02
C GLY A 156 27.53 -3.66 2.97
N MET A 157 27.48 -2.76 2.00
CA MET A 157 28.52 -1.75 1.71
C MET A 157 29.90 -2.36 1.41
N VAL A 158 29.91 -3.59 0.93
CA VAL A 158 31.12 -4.34 0.52
C VAL A 158 31.18 -4.43 -0.99
N ASP A 159 30.06 -4.75 -1.63
CA ASP A 159 29.94 -4.84 -3.08
C ASP A 159 29.77 -3.45 -3.69
N ALA A 160 29.97 -3.31 -4.99
CA ALA A 160 29.75 -2.03 -5.70
C ALA A 160 28.30 -1.52 -5.61
N GLN A 161 27.35 -2.41 -5.39
CA GLN A 161 25.96 -2.07 -5.07
C GLN A 161 25.46 -2.91 -3.88
N THR A 162 24.91 -2.25 -2.87
CA THR A 162 24.18 -2.87 -1.76
C THR A 162 22.71 -2.66 -1.99
N ILE A 163 21.93 -3.74 -2.02
CA ILE A 163 20.49 -3.70 -2.24
C ILE A 163 19.77 -4.06 -0.95
N ILE A 164 18.94 -3.16 -0.48
CA ILE A 164 18.12 -3.35 0.72
C ILE A 164 16.64 -3.26 0.32
N TYR A 165 15.90 -4.29 0.63
CA TYR A 165 14.48 -4.42 0.33
C TYR A 165 13.62 -4.08 1.54
N GLY A 166 12.43 -3.60 1.25
CA GLY A 166 11.38 -3.38 2.24
C GLY A 166 10.04 -3.12 1.59
N HIS A 167 8.99 -3.66 2.15
CA HIS A 167 7.63 -3.31 1.72
C HIS A 167 7.35 -1.82 1.97
N HIS A 168 6.39 -1.25 1.25
CA HIS A 168 5.77 0.03 1.60
C HIS A 168 4.32 -0.21 2.01
N LEU A 169 4.00 0.04 3.28
CA LEU A 169 2.67 -0.22 3.81
C LEU A 169 1.80 1.05 3.81
N ARG A 170 0.49 0.87 3.64
CA ARG A 170 -0.46 2.01 3.56
C ARG A 170 -0.56 2.81 4.86
N ASN A 171 -0.22 2.20 6.00
CA ASN A 171 -0.17 2.89 7.30
C ASN A 171 1.07 3.78 7.49
N GLY A 172 1.96 3.86 6.49
CA GLY A 172 3.17 4.69 6.53
C GLY A 172 4.42 3.96 7.03
N SER A 173 4.33 2.70 7.42
CA SER A 173 5.46 1.92 7.93
C SER A 173 6.29 1.27 6.82
N MET A 174 7.37 0.62 7.22
CA MET A 174 8.39 0.01 6.37
C MET A 174 9.03 1.05 5.44
N PHE A 175 9.23 0.76 4.15
CA PHE A 175 9.83 1.68 3.17
C PHE A 175 8.80 2.59 2.47
N LYS A 176 7.68 2.92 3.15
CA LYS A 176 6.73 3.89 2.59
C LYS A 176 7.37 5.25 2.30
N ALA A 177 8.20 5.76 3.22
CA ALA A 177 8.91 7.01 3.03
C ALA A 177 9.89 6.95 1.83
N VAL A 178 10.56 5.81 1.61
CA VAL A 178 11.42 5.60 0.42
C VAL A 178 10.60 5.63 -0.86
N SER A 179 9.42 4.99 -0.87
CA SER A 179 8.50 5.07 -2.02
C SER A 179 8.01 6.50 -2.29
N ASP A 180 7.82 7.31 -1.25
CA ASP A 180 7.36 8.70 -1.38
C ASP A 180 8.45 9.64 -1.93
N MET A 181 9.72 9.24 -1.89
CA MET A 181 10.84 9.96 -2.52
C MET A 181 10.74 10.00 -4.06
N GLU A 182 9.79 9.27 -4.67
CA GLU A 182 9.40 9.49 -6.07
C GLU A 182 8.95 10.94 -6.33
N SER A 183 8.47 11.64 -5.30
CA SER A 183 8.18 13.08 -5.32
C SER A 183 9.46 13.89 -5.00
N GLN A 184 9.83 14.85 -5.86
CA GLN A 184 11.00 15.72 -5.64
C GLN A 184 10.97 16.41 -4.27
N GLY A 185 9.79 16.88 -3.81
CA GLY A 185 9.67 17.56 -2.51
C GLY A 185 9.96 16.64 -1.32
N MET A 186 9.57 15.35 -1.39
CA MET A 186 9.92 14.37 -0.36
C MET A 186 11.40 13.96 -0.48
N PHE A 187 11.91 13.81 -1.70
CA PHE A 187 13.31 13.54 -1.96
C PHE A 187 14.21 14.62 -1.36
N ASP A 188 13.92 15.89 -1.62
CA ASP A 188 14.67 17.04 -1.12
C ASP A 188 14.56 17.25 0.41
N SER A 189 13.61 16.59 1.07
CA SER A 189 13.45 16.64 2.52
C SER A 189 14.32 15.62 3.26
N VAL A 190 14.97 14.71 2.53
CA VAL A 190 15.86 13.68 3.10
C VAL A 190 17.31 14.08 2.86
N ASP A 191 17.95 14.64 3.89
CA ASP A 191 19.36 15.05 3.82
C ASP A 191 20.32 13.87 4.04
N THR A 192 19.93 12.93 4.90
CA THR A 192 20.82 11.84 5.36
C THR A 192 20.06 10.52 5.49
N ILE A 193 20.70 9.44 5.12
CA ILE A 193 20.29 8.07 5.40
C ILE A 193 21.44 7.41 6.19
N TRP A 194 21.16 7.01 7.42
CA TRP A 194 22.10 6.25 8.23
C TRP A 194 21.98 4.76 7.92
N TYR A 195 23.12 4.16 7.56
CA TYR A 195 23.27 2.70 7.56
C TYR A 195 24.35 2.32 8.55
N VAL A 196 23.97 1.57 9.57
CA VAL A 196 24.86 1.21 10.68
C VAL A 196 25.05 -0.30 10.68
N THR A 197 26.30 -0.73 10.74
CA THR A 197 26.67 -2.13 11.00
C THR A 197 27.33 -2.23 12.37
N GLU A 198 27.62 -3.43 12.84
CA GLU A 198 28.34 -3.61 14.11
C GLU A 198 29.75 -3.00 14.08
N GLN A 199 30.35 -2.87 12.89
CA GLN A 199 31.73 -2.40 12.70
C GLN A 199 31.81 -0.95 12.24
N THR A 200 30.86 -0.49 11.43
CA THR A 200 30.99 0.78 10.72
C THR A 200 29.64 1.49 10.62
N THR A 201 29.68 2.79 10.68
CA THR A 201 28.54 3.70 10.42
C THR A 201 28.75 4.38 9.07
N TYR A 202 27.74 4.34 8.22
CA TYR A 202 27.72 5.01 6.92
C TYR A 202 26.69 6.13 6.95
N GLU A 203 27.13 7.31 6.53
CA GLU A 203 26.27 8.46 6.25
C GLU A 203 26.07 8.55 4.75
N LEU A 204 24.85 8.32 4.30
CA LEU A 204 24.49 8.26 2.90
C LEU A 204 23.57 9.43 2.54
N GLN A 205 23.61 9.85 1.29
CA GLN A 205 22.71 10.87 0.75
C GLN A 205 21.91 10.32 -0.43
N PRO A 206 20.65 10.71 -0.58
CA PRO A 206 19.86 10.33 -1.76
C PRO A 206 20.48 10.90 -3.03
N LEU A 207 20.76 10.05 -4.02
CA LEU A 207 21.25 10.47 -5.33
C LEU A 207 20.08 10.65 -6.32
N LEU A 208 19.21 9.65 -6.38
CA LEU A 208 18.04 9.64 -7.26
C LEU A 208 16.97 8.67 -6.74
N ALA A 209 15.73 8.90 -7.14
CA ALA A 209 14.62 7.97 -6.98
C ALA A 209 13.96 7.73 -8.34
N TYR A 210 13.67 6.48 -8.65
CA TYR A 210 12.97 6.10 -9.88
C TYR A 210 12.06 4.90 -9.63
N LYS A 211 11.09 4.74 -10.50
CA LYS A 211 10.18 3.61 -10.50
C LYS A 211 10.54 2.65 -11.62
N THR A 212 10.52 1.37 -11.31
CA THR A 212 10.78 0.30 -12.27
C THR A 212 9.82 -0.85 -12.06
N ASP A 213 9.74 -1.76 -13.00
CA ASP A 213 8.96 -2.98 -12.87
C ASP A 213 9.70 -3.97 -11.94
N GLY A 214 8.95 -4.78 -11.21
CA GLY A 214 9.51 -5.70 -10.20
C GLY A 214 10.38 -6.83 -10.78
N ASP A 215 10.34 -7.02 -12.09
CA ASP A 215 11.13 -8.00 -12.85
C ASP A 215 12.30 -7.37 -13.63
N ASP A 216 12.63 -6.08 -13.38
CA ASP A 216 13.81 -5.44 -13.98
C ASP A 216 15.10 -5.94 -13.32
N GLU A 217 15.70 -7.01 -13.88
CA GLU A 217 16.94 -7.59 -13.39
C GLU A 217 18.14 -6.62 -13.47
N ASN A 218 18.05 -5.55 -14.27
CA ASN A 218 19.12 -4.57 -14.42
C ASN A 218 19.35 -3.71 -13.17
N VAL A 219 18.45 -3.76 -12.19
CA VAL A 219 18.61 -3.05 -10.91
C VAL A 219 19.55 -3.79 -9.95
N ARG A 220 19.87 -5.07 -10.22
CA ARG A 220 20.74 -5.91 -9.39
C ARG A 220 22.11 -6.05 -10.05
N CYS A 221 23.02 -5.12 -9.74
CA CYS A 221 24.36 -5.11 -10.32
C CYS A 221 25.42 -4.98 -9.21
N PHE A 222 25.98 -6.10 -8.77
CA PHE A 222 26.87 -6.15 -7.61
C PHE A 222 28.34 -5.86 -7.94
N SER A 223 28.71 -5.83 -9.23
CA SER A 223 30.07 -5.52 -9.69
C SER A 223 30.04 -4.86 -11.07
N PHE A 224 31.06 -4.06 -11.36
CA PHE A 224 31.22 -3.40 -12.64
C PHE A 224 32.62 -3.68 -13.20
N GLU A 225 32.71 -3.83 -14.51
CA GLU A 225 33.99 -4.11 -15.20
C GLU A 225 34.98 -2.93 -15.14
N SER A 226 34.45 -1.72 -15.00
CA SER A 226 35.21 -0.47 -14.93
C SER A 226 34.40 0.66 -14.31
N THR A 227 35.09 1.71 -13.88
CA THR A 227 34.46 2.97 -13.43
C THR A 227 33.55 3.58 -14.51
N ASP A 228 33.94 3.51 -15.78
CA ASP A 228 33.12 3.99 -16.90
C ASP A 228 31.83 3.18 -17.06
N ALA A 229 31.87 1.87 -16.83
CA ALA A 229 30.67 1.02 -16.82
C ALA A 229 29.75 1.40 -15.63
N PHE A 230 30.32 1.67 -14.46
CA PHE A 230 29.58 2.14 -13.29
C PHE A 230 28.91 3.50 -13.55
N HIS A 231 29.65 4.48 -14.09
CA HIS A 231 29.09 5.79 -14.45
C HIS A 231 27.98 5.68 -15.50
N SER A 232 28.14 4.80 -16.49
CA SER A 232 27.12 4.55 -17.51
C SER A 232 25.85 3.96 -16.90
N TYR A 233 25.99 3.03 -15.96
CA TYR A 233 24.88 2.46 -15.21
C TYR A 233 24.13 3.52 -14.39
N LEU A 234 24.82 4.30 -13.57
CA LEU A 234 24.21 5.37 -12.77
C LEU A 234 23.54 6.42 -13.65
N SER A 235 24.17 6.80 -14.79
CA SER A 235 23.59 7.75 -15.73
C SER A 235 22.31 7.23 -16.38
N ALA A 236 22.25 5.91 -16.67
CA ALA A 236 21.03 5.29 -17.19
C ALA A 236 19.90 5.28 -16.16
N LEU A 237 20.20 5.09 -14.86
CA LEU A 237 19.22 5.22 -13.79
C LEU A 237 18.78 6.68 -13.62
N ALA A 238 19.71 7.65 -13.65
CA ALA A 238 19.40 9.07 -13.57
C ALA A 238 18.50 9.56 -14.70
N ALA A 239 18.59 8.97 -15.89
CA ALA A 239 17.70 9.25 -17.01
C ALA A 239 16.24 8.78 -16.79
N LYS A 240 16.03 7.77 -15.91
CA LYS A 240 14.70 7.26 -15.53
C LYS A 240 14.16 7.94 -14.26
N ALA A 241 14.95 8.78 -13.59
CA ALA A 241 14.63 9.31 -12.26
C ALA A 241 13.37 10.17 -12.28
N SER A 242 12.49 9.93 -11.31
CA SER A 242 11.33 10.78 -10.98
C SER A 242 11.75 11.97 -10.10
N ALA A 243 12.76 11.76 -9.25
CA ALA A 243 13.41 12.78 -8.44
C ALA A 243 14.91 12.51 -8.38
N LYS A 244 15.73 13.56 -8.26
CA LYS A 244 17.19 13.44 -8.17
C LYS A 244 17.82 14.65 -7.47
N ALA A 245 19.03 14.43 -6.91
CA ALA A 245 19.85 15.48 -6.37
C ALA A 245 20.17 16.55 -7.43
N ALA A 246 20.23 17.80 -7.02
CA ALA A 246 20.51 18.92 -7.95
C ALA A 246 21.88 18.80 -8.65
N ASP A 247 22.84 18.17 -8.00
CA ASP A 247 24.20 17.92 -8.47
C ASP A 247 24.47 16.43 -8.83
N ALA A 248 23.41 15.64 -9.09
CA ALA A 248 23.48 14.22 -9.37
C ALA A 248 24.50 13.86 -10.45
N ASP A 249 24.54 14.66 -11.55
CA ASP A 249 25.48 14.41 -12.64
C ASP A 249 26.95 14.58 -12.22
N ALA A 250 27.22 15.56 -11.32
CA ALA A 250 28.55 15.76 -10.74
C ALA A 250 28.93 14.64 -9.76
N GLN A 251 27.97 14.17 -8.95
CA GLN A 251 28.18 13.05 -8.03
C GLN A 251 28.45 11.75 -8.81
N ILE A 252 27.71 11.49 -9.88
CA ILE A 252 27.92 10.32 -10.76
C ILE A 252 29.32 10.38 -11.37
N ALA A 253 29.75 11.53 -11.87
CA ALA A 253 31.07 11.68 -12.48
C ALA A 253 32.24 11.54 -11.47
N ALA A 254 31.99 11.79 -10.18
CA ALA A 254 32.96 11.64 -9.10
C ALA A 254 32.92 10.26 -8.42
N ALA A 255 31.91 9.43 -8.71
CA ALA A 255 31.75 8.13 -8.06
C ALA A 255 32.86 7.15 -8.47
N ASN A 256 33.25 6.30 -7.54
CA ASN A 256 34.16 5.19 -7.78
C ASN A 256 33.47 3.88 -7.45
N ASN A 257 33.76 2.82 -8.23
CA ASN A 257 33.27 1.47 -7.98
C ASN A 257 34.25 0.66 -7.13
#